data_ec915cfdfc36164c540377b2b2bfce61
#
_entry.id   ec915cfdfc36164c540377b2b2bfce61
#
_cell.length_a   1.000
_cell.length_b   1.000
_cell.length_c   1.000
_cell.angle_alpha   90.00
_cell.angle_beta   90.00
_cell.angle_gamma   90.00
#
_symmetry.space_group_name_H-M   'P 1'
#
loop_
_entity.id
_entity.type
_entity.pdbx_description
1 polymer ?
#
loop_
_entity_poly.entity_id
_entity_poly.type
_entity_poly.pdbx_seq_one_letter_code
_entity_poly.pdbx_strand_id
1 'polypeptide(L)'
;VAFNALLCNDKIPFAEVSNDGRGGENRYRPLGDSMDWIFNHALVTAFREWCSNQPPVYDKESGNTYNFSADIFVNDCLTQHIGNQCELAVSL
;
A
#
# COMPACT_ATOMS: atom_id res chain seq x y z
N VAL A 1 -11.26 1.19 -9.09
CA VAL A 1 -11.89 0.00 -8.47
C VAL A 1 -11.85 0.15 -6.96
N ALA A 2 -13.00 -0.04 -6.32
CA ALA A 2 -13.10 -0.02 -4.85
C ALA A 2 -12.48 -1.30 -4.27
N PHE A 3 -11.75 -1.17 -3.17
CA PHE A 3 -11.15 -2.33 -2.51
C PHE A 3 -10.83 -2.05 -1.05
N ASN A 4 -10.63 -3.12 -0.31
CA ASN A 4 -10.04 -3.11 1.02
C ASN A 4 -8.96 -4.19 1.06
N ALA A 5 -7.82 -3.86 1.66
CA ALA A 5 -6.71 -4.80 1.80
C ALA A 5 -5.99 -4.56 3.13
N LEU A 6 -5.22 -5.54 3.57
CA LEU A 6 -4.40 -5.42 4.77
C LEU A 6 -2.93 -5.39 4.39
N LEU A 7 -2.19 -4.44 4.95
CA LEU A 7 -0.74 -4.43 4.87
C LEU A 7 -0.19 -5.21 6.06
N CYS A 8 0.69 -6.16 5.77
CA CYS A 8 1.27 -7.03 6.79
C CYS A 8 2.79 -6.88 6.79
N ASN A 9 3.36 -6.88 7.98
CA ASN A 9 4.80 -6.98 8.18
C ASN A 9 5.06 -8.28 8.94
N ASP A 10 5.82 -9.21 8.34
CA ASP A 10 6.09 -10.52 8.93
C ASP A 10 4.80 -11.30 9.25
N LYS A 11 3.82 -11.24 8.34
CA LYS A 11 2.51 -11.88 8.46
C LYS A 11 1.61 -11.26 9.53
N ILE A 12 2.02 -10.14 10.13
CA ILE A 12 1.22 -9.43 11.13
C ILE A 12 0.62 -8.20 10.47
N PRO A 13 -0.73 -8.09 10.39
CA PRO A 13 -1.35 -6.91 9.82
C PRO A 13 -1.05 -5.66 10.65
N PHE A 14 -0.69 -4.56 9.99
CA PHE A 14 -0.44 -3.30 10.68
C PHE A 14 -1.27 -2.14 10.14
N ALA A 15 -1.84 -2.28 8.96
CA ALA A 15 -2.65 -1.21 8.38
C ALA A 15 -3.70 -1.77 7.43
N GLU A 16 -4.81 -1.06 7.32
CA GLU A 16 -5.80 -1.28 6.28
C GLU A 16 -5.60 -0.24 5.20
N VAL A 17 -5.55 -0.68 3.95
CA VAL A 17 -5.53 0.21 2.81
C VAL A 17 -6.85 0.06 2.06
N SER A 18 -7.46 1.17 1.70
CA SER A 18 -8.76 1.16 1.04
C SER A 18 -8.88 2.25 -0.02
N ASN A 19 -9.79 2.02 -0.94
CA ASN A 19 -10.14 3.00 -1.97
C ASN A 19 -11.62 2.82 -2.30
N ASP A 20 -12.34 3.93 -2.43
CA ASP A 20 -13.78 3.89 -2.70
C ASP A 20 -14.11 3.77 -4.19
N GLY A 21 -13.10 3.75 -5.04
CA GLY A 21 -13.29 3.61 -6.49
C GLY A 21 -13.68 4.90 -7.21
N ARG A 22 -13.57 6.05 -6.56
CA ARG A 22 -13.97 7.34 -7.13
C ARG A 22 -12.79 8.15 -7.69
N GLY A 23 -11.64 7.50 -7.87
CA GLY A 23 -10.47 8.16 -8.45
C GLY A 23 -9.57 8.89 -7.47
N GLY A 24 -9.86 8.82 -6.18
CA GLY A 24 -9.00 9.40 -5.15
C GLY A 24 -7.80 8.51 -4.82
N GLU A 25 -6.94 9.02 -3.95
CA GLU A 25 -5.80 8.28 -3.45
C GLU A 25 -6.25 7.17 -2.50
N ASN A 26 -5.40 6.15 -2.36
CA ASN A 26 -5.63 5.11 -1.37
C ASN A 26 -5.53 5.69 0.05
N ARG A 27 -6.34 5.15 0.94
CA ARG A 27 -6.31 5.52 2.36
C ARG A 27 -5.59 4.45 3.14
N TYR A 28 -4.68 4.87 4.01
CA TYR A 28 -3.87 3.98 4.84
C TYR A 28 -4.23 4.23 6.30
N ARG A 29 -4.88 3.27 6.91
CA ARG A 29 -5.33 3.38 8.30
C ARG A 29 -4.54 2.42 9.18
N PRO A 30 -3.72 2.94 10.12
CA PRO A 30 -3.06 2.06 11.08
C PRO A 30 -4.08 1.28 11.92
N LEU A 31 -3.76 0.03 12.21
CA LEU A 31 -4.64 -0.82 13.00
C LEU A 31 -4.36 -0.67 14.49
N GLY A 32 -5.34 -1.11 15.31
CA GLY A 32 -5.21 -1.08 16.75
C GLY A 32 -5.53 0.27 17.37
N ASP A 33 -5.31 0.37 18.66
CA ASP A 33 -5.52 1.57 19.44
C ASP A 33 -4.34 1.79 20.38
N SER A 34 -4.26 3.00 20.98
CA SER A 34 -3.22 3.38 21.93
C SER A 34 -1.81 3.08 21.39
N MET A 35 -1.04 2.24 22.07
CA MET A 35 0.35 1.94 21.71
C MET A 35 0.45 1.19 20.39
N ASP A 36 -0.48 0.29 20.11
CA ASP A 36 -0.49 -0.45 18.85
C ASP A 36 -0.68 0.50 17.66
N TRP A 37 -1.57 1.45 17.80
CA TRP A 37 -1.82 2.44 16.75
C TRP A 37 -0.57 3.27 16.48
N ILE A 38 0.12 3.72 17.53
CA ILE A 38 1.35 4.53 17.39
C ILE A 38 2.43 3.73 16.65
N PHE A 39 2.63 2.48 17.04
CA PHE A 39 3.61 1.60 16.39
C PHE A 39 3.24 1.35 14.93
N ASN A 40 1.97 1.05 14.67
CA ASN A 40 1.51 0.75 13.32
C ASN A 40 1.52 2.00 12.44
N HIS A 41 1.25 3.16 13.00
CA HIS A 41 1.38 4.43 12.27
C HIS A 41 2.83 4.64 11.81
N ALA A 42 3.80 4.34 12.67
CA ALA A 42 5.22 4.43 12.30
C ALA A 42 5.56 3.47 11.15
N LEU A 43 4.98 2.27 11.14
CA LEU A 43 5.18 1.33 10.05
C LEU A 43 4.57 1.83 8.73
N VAL A 44 3.41 2.45 8.78
CA VAL A 44 2.79 3.06 7.58
C VAL A 44 3.70 4.16 7.02
N THR A 45 4.20 5.02 7.90
CA THR A 45 5.11 6.09 7.48
C THR A 45 6.39 5.52 6.84
N ALA A 46 6.99 4.51 7.47
CA ALA A 46 8.18 3.86 6.94
C ALA A 46 7.93 3.20 5.58
N PHE A 47 6.79 2.55 5.42
CA PHE A 47 6.40 1.94 4.16
C PHE A 47 6.25 2.98 3.05
N ARG A 48 5.58 4.10 3.33
CA ARG A 48 5.38 5.15 2.34
C ARG A 48 6.70 5.82 1.96
N GLU A 49 7.57 6.05 2.91
CA GLU A 49 8.92 6.59 2.65
C GLU A 49 9.74 5.64 1.80
N TRP A 50 9.72 4.35 2.12
CA TRP A 50 10.43 3.36 1.34
C TRP A 50 9.97 3.38 -0.12
N CYS A 51 8.68 3.43 -0.36
CA CYS A 51 8.14 3.50 -1.72
C CYS A 51 8.59 4.76 -2.44
N SER A 52 8.60 5.91 -1.74
CA SER A 52 9.01 7.18 -2.32
C SER A 52 10.48 7.21 -2.71
N ASN A 53 11.32 6.39 -2.08
CA ASN A 53 12.75 6.34 -2.33
C ASN A 53 13.12 5.31 -3.42
N GLN A 54 12.15 4.61 -4.00
CA GLN A 54 12.41 3.66 -5.06
C GLN A 54 12.67 4.38 -6.39
N PRO A 55 13.41 3.76 -7.31
CA PRO A 55 13.63 4.34 -8.65
C PRO A 55 12.32 4.56 -9.39
N PRO A 56 12.26 5.54 -10.30
CA PRO A 56 11.07 5.73 -11.14
C PRO A 56 10.75 4.49 -11.96
N VAL A 57 9.47 4.29 -12.24
CA VAL A 57 8.97 3.17 -13.02
C VAL A 57 8.77 3.62 -14.46
N TYR A 58 9.28 2.81 -15.41
CA TYR A 58 9.09 3.05 -16.83
C TYR A 58 7.95 2.18 -17.32
N ASP A 59 6.95 2.82 -17.93
CA ASP A 59 5.81 2.14 -18.52
C ASP A 59 6.07 1.95 -20.02
N LYS A 60 6.22 0.72 -20.45
CA LYS A 60 6.51 0.38 -21.83
C LYS A 60 5.34 0.68 -22.78
N GLU A 61 4.12 0.60 -22.27
CA GLU A 61 2.92 0.81 -23.09
C GLU A 61 2.74 2.28 -23.45
N SER A 62 2.89 3.17 -22.48
CA SER A 62 2.73 4.60 -22.69
C SER A 62 4.03 5.30 -23.07
N GLY A 63 5.19 4.68 -22.79
CA GLY A 63 6.48 5.30 -22.97
C GLY A 63 6.81 6.35 -21.90
N ASN A 64 6.02 6.44 -20.86
CA ASN A 64 6.19 7.43 -19.80
C ASN A 64 6.93 6.85 -18.60
N THR A 65 7.62 7.74 -17.89
CA THR A 65 8.25 7.42 -16.61
C THR A 65 7.51 8.17 -15.50
N TYR A 66 7.22 7.49 -14.39
CA TYR A 66 6.59 8.12 -13.26
C TYR A 66 7.22 7.64 -11.95
N ASN A 67 7.07 8.45 -10.90
CA ASN A 67 7.63 8.16 -9.60
C ASN A 67 6.87 7.00 -8.95
N PHE A 68 7.62 6.07 -8.36
CA PHE A 68 7.02 4.99 -7.60
C PHE A 68 6.41 5.54 -6.30
N SER A 69 5.29 4.97 -5.89
CA SER A 69 4.59 5.39 -4.68
C SER A 69 3.94 4.19 -4.01
N ALA A 70 3.47 4.41 -2.77
CA ALA A 70 2.73 3.38 -2.05
C ALA A 70 1.49 2.93 -2.84
N ASP A 71 0.80 3.86 -3.48
CA ASP A 71 -0.39 3.56 -4.26
C ASP A 71 -0.07 2.65 -5.44
N ILE A 72 1.05 2.89 -6.13
CA ILE A 72 1.50 2.03 -7.23
C ILE A 72 1.82 0.63 -6.72
N PHE A 73 2.52 0.53 -5.59
CA PHE A 73 2.85 -0.75 -4.97
C PHE A 73 1.57 -1.54 -4.67
N VAL A 74 0.60 -0.91 -4.02
CA VAL A 74 -0.65 -1.55 -3.65
C VAL A 74 -1.42 -1.98 -4.90
N ASN A 75 -1.52 -1.12 -5.90
CA ASN A 75 -2.24 -1.42 -7.12
C ASN A 75 -1.61 -2.59 -7.89
N ASP A 76 -0.27 -2.67 -7.93
CA ASP A 76 0.42 -3.80 -8.54
C ASP A 76 0.12 -5.10 -7.81
N CYS A 77 0.14 -5.08 -6.48
CA CYS A 77 -0.19 -6.26 -5.68
C CYS A 77 -1.63 -6.72 -5.91
N LEU A 78 -2.57 -5.78 -5.98
CA LEU A 78 -3.98 -6.10 -6.24
C LEU A 78 -4.19 -6.70 -7.61
N THR A 79 -3.44 -6.25 -8.61
CA THR A 79 -3.52 -6.79 -9.97
C THR A 79 -3.08 -8.25 -10.01
N GLN A 80 -2.10 -8.62 -9.18
CA GLN A 80 -1.59 -9.99 -9.11
C GLN A 80 -2.46 -10.92 -8.27
N HIS A 81 -3.28 -10.36 -7.39
CA HIS A 81 -4.15 -11.12 -6.49
C HIS A 81 -5.61 -10.90 -6.89
N ILE A 82 -6.19 -11.91 -7.53
CA ILE A 82 -7.60 -11.88 -7.89
C ILE A 82 -8.39 -12.45 -6.71
N GLY A 83 -9.06 -11.57 -5.96
CA GLY A 83 -9.86 -12.02 -4.82
C GLY A 83 -10.31 -10.86 -3.96
N ASN A 84 -11.28 -11.12 -3.09
CA ASN A 84 -11.91 -10.09 -2.26
C ASN A 84 -11.10 -9.71 -1.03
N GLN A 85 -10.06 -10.45 -0.71
CA GLN A 85 -9.20 -10.18 0.44
C GLN A 85 -7.75 -10.37 0.03
N CYS A 86 -7.01 -9.27 0.07
CA CYS A 86 -5.58 -9.30 -0.19
C CYS A 86 -4.83 -8.97 1.07
N GLU A 87 -3.87 -9.82 1.43
CA GLU A 87 -2.85 -9.49 2.41
C GLU A 87 -1.61 -9.09 1.65
N LEU A 88 -1.18 -7.85 1.82
CA LEU A 88 -0.01 -7.33 1.15
C LEU A 88 1.17 -7.41 2.10
N ALA A 89 2.12 -8.27 1.78
CA ALA A 89 3.32 -8.43 2.58
C ALA A 89 4.34 -7.36 2.21
N VAL A 90 4.79 -6.60 3.21
CA VAL A 90 5.88 -5.63 3.03
C VAL A 90 7.00 -6.00 4.00
N SER A 91 8.23 -5.75 3.56
CA SER A 91 9.43 -6.01 4.35
C SER A 91 10.00 -4.67 4.79
N LEU A 92 9.77 -4.35 6.05
CA LEU A 92 10.21 -3.09 6.63
C LEU A 92 11.42 -3.28 7.53
#